data_8ba8ab8224f48d1b25943fe741632e34
#
_entry.id   8ba8ab8224f48d1b25943fe741632e34
#
_cell.length_a   1.000
_cell.length_b   1.000
_cell.length_c   1.000
_cell.angle_alpha   90.00
_cell.angle_beta   90.00
_cell.angle_gamma   90.00
#
_symmetry.space_group_name_H-M   'P 1'
#
loop_
_entity.id
_entity.type
_entity.pdbx_description
1 polymer ?
#
loop_
_entity_poly.entity_id
_entity_poly.type
_entity_poly.pdbx_seq_one_letter_code
_entity_poly.pdbx_strand_id
1 'polypeptide(L)'
;MDKIDRKILAILQRDATMPVAEIGRKVGLSTTPCWRRIQKMEEDGVIRGRVAVLDPVKVNAGVTVFVSIRTNEHNDAWMRKFAGVVEDFTEVVEFYRMSGETDYLLRVVVPDIAAYDAFYKKLIARINLSDVSSSFAMGQIKYTTALPLEFAIVSDDDK
;
A
#
# COMPACT_ATOMS: atom_id res chain seq x y z
N MET A 1 -12.64 17.55 5.22
CA MET A 1 -12.67 17.25 3.76
C MET A 1 -14.09 17.42 3.26
N ASP A 2 -14.29 18.11 2.14
CA ASP A 2 -15.61 18.40 1.56
C ASP A 2 -15.86 17.60 0.25
N LYS A 3 -17.03 17.85 -0.38
CA LYS A 3 -17.41 17.19 -1.64
C LYS A 3 -16.46 17.51 -2.81
N ILE A 4 -15.86 18.72 -2.80
CA ILE A 4 -14.91 19.14 -3.85
C ILE A 4 -13.58 18.43 -3.65
N ASP A 5 -13.09 18.32 -2.41
CA ASP A 5 -11.88 17.57 -2.07
C ASP A 5 -11.99 16.11 -2.53
N ARG A 6 -13.15 15.46 -2.30
CA ARG A 6 -13.41 14.11 -2.81
C ARG A 6 -13.30 14.01 -4.34
N LYS A 7 -13.83 15.01 -5.07
CA LYS A 7 -13.72 15.05 -6.55
C LYS A 7 -12.26 15.21 -6.99
N ILE A 8 -11.49 16.06 -6.31
CA ILE A 8 -10.06 16.24 -6.57
C ILE A 8 -9.32 14.91 -6.34
N LEU A 9 -9.54 14.26 -5.20
CA LEU A 9 -8.93 12.96 -4.87
C LEU A 9 -9.32 11.88 -5.88
N ALA A 10 -10.58 11.84 -6.34
CA ALA A 10 -11.03 10.87 -7.35
C ALA A 10 -10.28 11.02 -8.68
N ILE A 11 -9.83 12.21 -9.03
CA ILE A 11 -8.98 12.45 -10.20
C ILE A 11 -7.55 12.00 -9.90
N LEU A 12 -6.95 12.53 -8.81
CA LEU A 12 -5.55 12.34 -8.47
C LEU A 12 -5.17 10.87 -8.24
N GLN A 13 -6.04 10.06 -7.65
CA GLN A 13 -5.75 8.63 -7.44
C GLN A 13 -5.83 7.80 -8.72
N ARG A 14 -6.31 8.36 -9.84
CA ARG A 14 -6.31 7.73 -11.17
C ARG A 14 -5.20 8.28 -12.05
N ASP A 15 -4.96 9.59 -11.97
CA ASP A 15 -3.93 10.28 -12.73
C ASP A 15 -3.34 11.43 -11.90
N ALA A 16 -2.25 11.14 -11.21
CA ALA A 16 -1.51 12.11 -10.40
C ALA A 16 -0.68 13.09 -11.23
N THR A 17 -0.59 12.89 -12.56
CA THR A 17 0.16 13.76 -13.49
C THR A 17 -0.68 14.88 -14.07
N MET A 18 -2.01 14.82 -13.89
CA MET A 18 -2.93 15.84 -14.41
C MET A 18 -2.60 17.23 -13.87
N PRO A 19 -2.47 18.26 -14.73
CA PRO A 19 -2.19 19.62 -14.31
C PRO A 19 -3.29 20.18 -13.38
N VAL A 20 -2.89 20.91 -12.34
CA VAL A 20 -3.81 21.48 -11.34
C VAL A 20 -4.89 22.38 -11.99
N ALA A 21 -4.53 23.13 -13.04
CA ALA A 21 -5.48 23.94 -13.78
C ALA A 21 -6.60 23.09 -14.45
N GLU A 22 -6.24 21.89 -14.91
CA GLU A 22 -7.20 20.97 -15.50
C GLU A 22 -8.08 20.32 -14.43
N ILE A 23 -7.49 19.91 -13.32
CA ILE A 23 -8.24 19.42 -12.15
C ILE A 23 -9.24 20.46 -11.69
N GLY A 24 -8.78 21.72 -11.54
CA GLY A 24 -9.63 22.84 -11.15
C GLY A 24 -10.85 22.98 -12.08
N ARG A 25 -10.65 23.00 -13.40
CA ARG A 25 -11.75 23.04 -14.38
C ARG A 25 -12.77 21.90 -14.20
N LYS A 26 -12.28 20.67 -13.95
CA LYS A 26 -13.15 19.49 -13.78
C LYS A 26 -13.98 19.54 -12.50
N VAL A 27 -13.50 20.23 -11.45
CA VAL A 27 -14.20 20.33 -10.16
C VAL A 27 -14.89 21.68 -9.94
N GLY A 28 -14.84 22.60 -10.93
CA GLY A 28 -15.49 23.93 -10.86
C GLY A 28 -14.68 24.93 -10.05
N LEU A 29 -13.35 24.83 -10.00
CA LEU A 29 -12.46 25.78 -9.33
C LEU A 29 -11.46 26.42 -10.30
N SER A 30 -11.01 27.64 -9.96
CA SER A 30 -9.79 28.18 -10.56
C SER A 30 -8.53 27.49 -10.00
N THR A 31 -7.38 27.69 -10.67
CA THR A 31 -6.13 26.98 -10.36
C THR A 31 -5.67 27.19 -8.92
N THR A 32 -5.67 28.41 -8.40
CA THR A 32 -5.16 28.72 -7.06
C THR A 32 -5.95 28.06 -5.93
N PRO A 33 -7.29 28.16 -5.86
CA PRO A 33 -8.07 27.43 -4.86
C PRO A 33 -7.91 25.91 -4.97
N CYS A 34 -7.86 25.37 -6.19
CA CYS A 34 -7.63 23.93 -6.40
C CYS A 34 -6.26 23.51 -5.84
N TRP A 35 -5.20 24.24 -6.16
CA TRP A 35 -3.87 24.01 -5.64
C TRP A 35 -3.81 24.05 -4.11
N ARG A 36 -4.42 25.07 -3.49
CA ARG A 36 -4.46 25.19 -2.01
C ARG A 36 -5.13 24.01 -1.34
N ARG A 37 -6.21 23.47 -1.93
CA ARG A 37 -6.89 22.28 -1.42
C ARG A 37 -6.02 21.04 -1.52
N ILE A 38 -5.31 20.87 -2.63
CA ILE A 38 -4.36 19.74 -2.81
C ILE A 38 -3.25 19.84 -1.76
N GLN A 39 -2.62 21.01 -1.60
CA GLN A 39 -1.57 21.23 -0.60
C GLN A 39 -2.08 20.92 0.82
N LYS A 40 -3.27 21.39 1.18
CA LYS A 40 -3.86 21.10 2.48
C LYS A 40 -4.06 19.58 2.67
N MET A 41 -4.52 18.85 1.67
CA MET A 41 -4.69 17.39 1.76
C MET A 41 -3.35 16.65 1.83
N GLU A 42 -2.28 17.19 1.27
CA GLU A 42 -0.91 16.69 1.45
C GLU A 42 -0.40 16.96 2.89
N GLU A 43 -0.57 18.17 3.39
CA GLU A 43 -0.20 18.57 4.77
C GLU A 43 -0.97 17.78 5.83
N ASP A 44 -2.26 17.57 5.63
CA ASP A 44 -3.13 16.77 6.52
C ASP A 44 -2.88 15.26 6.39
N GLY A 45 -1.97 14.81 5.49
CA GLY A 45 -1.61 13.40 5.28
C GLY A 45 -2.68 12.57 4.57
N VAL A 46 -3.73 13.20 4.02
CA VAL A 46 -4.74 12.52 3.19
C VAL A 46 -4.11 12.01 1.88
N ILE A 47 -3.28 12.84 1.26
CA ILE A 47 -2.41 12.45 0.16
C ILE A 47 -1.03 12.12 0.75
N ARG A 48 -0.71 10.84 0.84
CA ARG A 48 0.55 10.36 1.43
C ARG A 48 1.76 10.53 0.51
N GLY A 49 1.53 10.65 -0.80
CA GLY A 49 2.56 10.80 -1.81
C GLY A 49 2.06 10.50 -3.21
N ARG A 50 2.91 10.78 -4.19
CA ARG A 50 2.67 10.47 -5.61
C ARG A 50 3.85 9.64 -6.10
N VAL A 51 3.58 8.47 -6.64
CA VAL A 51 4.60 7.52 -7.07
C VAL A 51 4.31 7.01 -8.49
N ALA A 52 5.33 6.62 -9.21
CA ALA A 52 5.15 5.85 -10.44
C ALA A 52 4.75 4.42 -10.10
N VAL A 53 3.71 3.92 -10.74
CA VAL A 53 3.32 2.51 -10.67
C VAL A 53 4.06 1.76 -11.76
N LEU A 54 4.84 0.74 -11.38
CA LEU A 54 5.68 -0.03 -12.28
C LEU A 54 4.98 -1.33 -12.71
N ASP A 55 5.26 -1.77 -13.92
CA ASP A 55 4.93 -3.11 -14.39
C ASP A 55 5.92 -4.12 -13.75
N PRO A 56 5.46 -5.01 -12.85
CA PRO A 56 6.36 -5.90 -12.13
C PRO A 56 7.12 -6.87 -13.05
N VAL A 57 6.52 -7.29 -14.16
CA VAL A 57 7.18 -8.19 -15.12
C VAL A 57 8.34 -7.47 -15.80
N LYS A 58 8.15 -6.21 -16.18
CA LYS A 58 9.19 -5.42 -16.86
C LYS A 58 10.38 -5.04 -15.97
N VAL A 59 10.19 -5.04 -14.67
CA VAL A 59 11.26 -4.79 -13.70
C VAL A 59 11.75 -6.09 -13.03
N ASN A 60 11.46 -7.24 -13.65
CA ASN A 60 11.88 -8.56 -13.20
C ASN A 60 11.44 -8.88 -11.75
N ALA A 61 10.20 -8.54 -11.41
CA ALA A 61 9.58 -8.75 -10.10
C ALA A 61 8.18 -9.40 -10.27
N GLY A 62 8.08 -10.35 -11.22
CA GLY A 62 6.78 -10.87 -11.68
C GLY A 62 6.16 -11.95 -10.80
N VAL A 63 6.88 -12.50 -9.82
CA VAL A 63 6.35 -13.53 -8.92
C VAL A 63 5.90 -12.89 -7.63
N THR A 64 4.62 -13.02 -7.31
CA THR A 64 4.03 -12.58 -6.04
C THR A 64 3.75 -13.79 -5.14
N VAL A 65 4.19 -13.71 -3.89
CA VAL A 65 3.98 -14.73 -2.87
C VAL A 65 3.31 -14.11 -1.65
N PHE A 66 2.22 -14.69 -1.19
CA PHE A 66 1.59 -14.36 0.08
C PHE A 66 2.11 -15.31 1.16
N VAL A 67 2.76 -14.75 2.17
CA VAL A 67 3.38 -15.50 3.25
C VAL A 67 2.57 -15.30 4.51
N SER A 68 1.86 -16.33 4.92
CA SER A 68 1.09 -16.38 6.16
C SER A 68 1.99 -16.89 7.29
N ILE A 69 2.06 -16.14 8.39
CA ILE A 69 2.94 -16.40 9.50
C ILE A 69 2.12 -16.56 10.78
N ARG A 70 2.45 -17.60 11.55
CA ARG A 70 1.97 -17.77 12.93
C ARG A 70 3.15 -17.66 13.91
N THR A 71 2.87 -17.13 15.09
CA THR A 71 3.83 -17.01 16.18
C THR A 71 3.19 -17.43 17.49
N ASN A 72 3.97 -18.00 18.37
CA ASN A 72 3.57 -18.25 19.77
C ASN A 72 3.87 -17.04 20.68
N GLU A 73 4.50 -16.01 20.14
CA GLU A 73 4.89 -14.81 20.86
C GLU A 73 4.00 -13.64 20.48
N HIS A 74 3.02 -13.31 21.36
CA HIS A 74 2.03 -12.25 21.14
C HIS A 74 2.36 -10.99 21.98
N ASN A 75 3.64 -10.56 21.98
CA ASN A 75 4.08 -9.38 22.73
C ASN A 75 4.66 -8.30 21.81
N ASP A 76 4.59 -7.05 22.27
CA ASP A 76 5.04 -5.89 21.50
C ASP A 76 6.54 -5.91 21.18
N ALA A 77 7.36 -6.50 22.04
CA ALA A 77 8.80 -6.58 21.83
C ALA A 77 9.12 -7.49 20.62
N TRP A 78 8.48 -8.65 20.55
CA TRP A 78 8.61 -9.56 19.41
C TRP A 78 8.10 -8.92 18.13
N MET A 79 6.92 -8.24 18.19
CA MET A 79 6.36 -7.56 17.02
C MET A 79 7.29 -6.48 16.49
N ARG A 80 7.86 -5.63 17.36
CA ARG A 80 8.84 -4.62 16.95
C ARG A 80 10.09 -5.23 16.32
N LYS A 81 10.61 -6.33 16.93
CA LYS A 81 11.74 -7.08 16.37
C LYS A 81 11.40 -7.63 14.98
N PHE A 82 10.23 -8.23 14.83
CA PHE A 82 9.79 -8.79 13.55
C PHE A 82 9.62 -7.70 12.48
N ALA A 83 8.97 -6.58 12.83
CA ALA A 83 8.84 -5.44 11.92
C ALA A 83 10.20 -4.93 11.44
N GLY A 84 11.16 -4.74 12.37
CA GLY A 84 12.52 -4.34 12.02
C GLY A 84 13.25 -5.34 11.12
N VAL A 85 13.04 -6.64 11.33
CA VAL A 85 13.60 -7.67 10.44
C VAL A 85 12.98 -7.58 9.04
N VAL A 86 11.66 -7.37 8.96
CA VAL A 86 10.94 -7.30 7.69
C VAL A 86 11.31 -6.04 6.89
N GLU A 87 11.56 -4.91 7.55
CA GLU A 87 11.98 -3.65 6.90
C GLU A 87 13.28 -3.79 6.10
N ASP A 88 14.17 -4.72 6.48
CA ASP A 88 15.42 -4.96 5.75
C ASP A 88 15.23 -5.76 4.45
N PHE A 89 14.03 -6.31 4.20
CA PHE A 89 13.76 -7.10 3.02
C PHE A 89 13.00 -6.26 1.97
N THR A 90 13.70 -5.81 0.95
CA THR A 90 13.10 -5.04 -0.16
C THR A 90 12.09 -5.84 -0.97
N GLU A 91 12.16 -7.16 -0.90
CA GLU A 91 11.20 -8.09 -1.50
C GLU A 91 9.82 -8.04 -0.84
N VAL A 92 9.75 -7.61 0.44
CA VAL A 92 8.48 -7.46 1.17
C VAL A 92 7.88 -6.09 0.87
N VAL A 93 6.81 -6.06 0.11
CA VAL A 93 6.13 -4.82 -0.31
C VAL A 93 4.90 -4.48 0.52
N GLU A 94 4.35 -5.46 1.24
CA GLU A 94 3.26 -5.24 2.20
C GLU A 94 3.42 -6.16 3.41
N PHE A 95 3.08 -5.64 4.58
CA PHE A 95 3.11 -6.35 5.85
C PHE A 95 1.87 -5.99 6.67
N TYR A 96 1.07 -6.99 6.99
CA TYR A 96 -0.17 -6.84 7.75
C TYR A 96 -0.15 -7.67 9.03
N ARG A 97 -0.67 -7.10 10.12
CA ARG A 97 -1.12 -7.86 11.27
C ARG A 97 -2.55 -8.31 11.00
N MET A 98 -2.82 -9.57 11.19
CA MET A 98 -4.10 -10.21 10.90
C MET A 98 -4.87 -10.52 12.17
N SER A 99 -6.16 -10.78 12.02
CA SER A 99 -7.01 -11.42 13.03
C SER A 99 -7.42 -12.80 12.52
N GLY A 100 -7.54 -13.79 13.40
CA GLY A 100 -7.92 -15.16 13.05
C GLY A 100 -6.75 -16.13 13.11
N GLU A 101 -6.71 -17.12 12.22
CA GLU A 101 -5.72 -18.21 12.25
C GLU A 101 -4.29 -17.78 11.89
N THR A 102 -4.15 -16.74 11.10
CA THR A 102 -2.86 -16.15 10.69
C THR A 102 -2.58 -14.91 11.51
N ASP A 103 -1.41 -14.78 12.11
CA ASP A 103 -1.03 -13.60 12.90
C ASP A 103 -0.52 -12.47 12.01
N TYR A 104 0.25 -12.82 10.97
CA TYR A 104 0.83 -11.85 10.03
C TYR A 104 0.77 -12.35 8.60
N LEU A 105 0.59 -11.41 7.67
CA LEU A 105 0.59 -11.66 6.24
C LEU A 105 1.60 -10.74 5.57
N LEU A 106 2.52 -11.31 4.81
CA LEU A 106 3.44 -10.57 3.94
C LEU A 106 3.02 -10.73 2.48
N ARG A 107 3.16 -9.68 1.68
CA ARG A 107 3.22 -9.80 0.23
C ARG A 107 4.66 -9.61 -0.21
N VAL A 108 5.21 -10.67 -0.76
CA VAL A 108 6.60 -10.75 -1.24
C VAL A 108 6.59 -10.75 -2.76
N VAL A 109 7.50 -9.98 -3.36
CA VAL A 109 7.62 -9.86 -4.82
C VAL A 109 9.06 -10.18 -5.22
N VAL A 110 9.23 -11.16 -6.10
CA VAL A 110 10.55 -11.71 -6.48
C VAL A 110 10.58 -12.04 -7.98
N PRO A 111 11.79 -12.20 -8.56
CA PRO A 111 11.93 -12.63 -9.96
C PRO A 111 11.40 -14.03 -10.24
N ASP A 112 11.71 -14.98 -9.36
CA ASP A 112 11.46 -16.41 -9.54
C ASP A 112 11.38 -17.16 -8.20
N ILE A 113 11.15 -18.48 -8.28
CA ILE A 113 11.03 -19.37 -7.12
C ILE A 113 12.38 -19.48 -6.37
N ALA A 114 13.50 -19.44 -7.07
CA ALA A 114 14.83 -19.55 -6.44
C ALA A 114 15.15 -18.32 -5.59
N ALA A 115 14.77 -17.13 -6.08
CA ALA A 115 14.86 -15.88 -5.31
C ALA A 115 13.96 -15.90 -4.07
N TYR A 116 12.75 -16.49 -4.19
CA TYR A 116 11.88 -16.68 -3.05
C TYR A 116 12.49 -17.63 -1.99
N ASP A 117 13.06 -18.77 -2.40
CA ASP A 117 13.73 -19.69 -1.49
C ASP A 117 14.89 -19.01 -0.75
N ALA A 118 15.68 -18.20 -1.46
CA ALA A 118 16.76 -17.41 -0.85
C ALA A 118 16.23 -16.38 0.18
N PHE A 119 15.17 -15.66 -0.13
CA PHE A 119 14.47 -14.77 0.79
C PHE A 119 13.97 -15.53 2.02
N TYR A 120 13.24 -16.64 1.82
CA TYR A 120 12.67 -17.45 2.89
C TYR A 120 13.73 -17.92 3.88
N LYS A 121 14.86 -18.47 3.39
CA LYS A 121 15.98 -18.90 4.23
C LYS A 121 16.57 -17.78 5.07
N LYS A 122 16.68 -16.56 4.50
CA LYS A 122 17.17 -15.39 5.24
C LYS A 122 16.16 -14.95 6.31
N LEU A 123 14.87 -14.99 6.01
CA LEU A 123 13.82 -14.62 6.95
C LEU A 123 13.82 -15.53 8.18
N ILE A 124 13.75 -16.85 7.99
CA ILE A 124 13.70 -17.82 9.09
C ILE A 124 15.01 -17.89 9.90
N ALA A 125 16.14 -17.51 9.31
CA ALA A 125 17.41 -17.41 10.04
C ALA A 125 17.48 -16.22 11.00
N ARG A 126 16.66 -15.17 10.78
CA ARG A 126 16.69 -13.93 11.57
C ARG A 126 15.64 -13.86 12.67
N ILE A 127 14.56 -14.63 12.54
CA ILE A 127 13.47 -14.62 13.50
C ILE A 127 12.85 -16.02 13.65
N ASN A 128 12.53 -16.36 14.89
CA ASN A 128 11.86 -17.62 15.19
C ASN A 128 10.36 -17.48 14.89
N LEU A 129 9.87 -18.29 13.96
CA LEU A 129 8.47 -18.35 13.53
C LEU A 129 7.92 -19.73 13.86
N SER A 130 6.68 -19.80 14.36
CA SER A 130 6.06 -21.08 14.73
C SER A 130 5.60 -21.86 13.51
N ASP A 131 5.03 -21.16 12.55
CA ASP A 131 4.55 -21.72 11.29
C ASP A 131 4.59 -20.67 10.18
N VAL A 132 4.99 -21.10 8.98
CA VAL A 132 5.06 -20.24 7.79
C VAL A 132 4.48 -21.00 6.60
N SER A 133 3.43 -20.44 6.03
CA SER A 133 2.78 -20.95 4.82
C SER A 133 2.95 -19.98 3.67
N SER A 134 3.41 -20.45 2.52
CA SER A 134 3.70 -19.64 1.34
C SER A 134 2.76 -20.00 0.20
N SER A 135 2.00 -19.03 -0.29
CA SER A 135 1.05 -19.19 -1.40
C SER A 135 1.48 -18.34 -2.57
N PHE A 136 1.82 -18.98 -3.68
CA PHE A 136 2.19 -18.30 -4.92
C PHE A 136 0.94 -17.85 -5.66
N ALA A 137 0.86 -16.56 -6.01
CA ALA A 137 -0.23 -16.03 -6.82
C ALA A 137 -0.09 -16.54 -8.27
N MET A 138 -1.10 -17.26 -8.75
CA MET A 138 -1.13 -17.75 -10.13
C MET A 138 -1.47 -16.67 -11.15
N GLY A 139 -2.04 -15.55 -10.70
CA GLY A 139 -2.35 -14.39 -11.52
C GLY A 139 -3.03 -13.29 -10.71
N GLN A 140 -2.89 -12.06 -11.16
CA GLN A 140 -3.55 -10.89 -10.57
C GLN A 140 -4.80 -10.55 -11.36
N ILE A 141 -5.97 -10.86 -10.81
CA ILE A 141 -7.26 -10.66 -11.49
C ILE A 141 -7.68 -9.19 -11.48
N LYS A 142 -7.33 -8.46 -10.41
CA LYS A 142 -7.63 -7.04 -10.27
C LYS A 142 -6.49 -6.34 -9.53
N TYR A 143 -6.12 -5.18 -10.01
CA TYR A 143 -5.22 -4.26 -9.32
C TYR A 143 -5.71 -2.83 -9.43
N THR A 144 -5.68 -2.11 -8.35
CA THR A 144 -5.91 -0.66 -8.30
C THR A 144 -5.28 -0.07 -7.04
N THR A 145 -4.74 1.12 -7.14
CA THR A 145 -4.31 1.94 -6.00
C THR A 145 -5.43 2.87 -5.51
N ALA A 146 -6.55 2.94 -6.26
CA ALA A 146 -7.66 3.81 -5.93
C ALA A 146 -8.51 3.26 -4.78
N LEU A 147 -8.64 4.04 -3.71
CA LEU A 147 -9.51 3.75 -2.58
C LEU A 147 -10.95 4.19 -2.84
N PRO A 148 -11.96 3.50 -2.26
CA PRO A 148 -13.36 3.86 -2.37
C PRO A 148 -13.65 5.14 -1.55
N LEU A 149 -13.80 6.28 -2.24
CA LEU A 149 -14.01 7.58 -1.59
C LEU A 149 -15.44 7.81 -1.08
N GLU A 150 -16.37 6.91 -1.36
CA GLU A 150 -17.72 6.92 -0.78
C GLU A 150 -17.72 6.76 0.75
N PHE A 151 -16.70 6.12 1.30
CA PHE A 151 -16.51 5.96 2.75
C PHE A 151 -15.79 7.15 3.41
N ALA A 152 -15.31 8.10 2.60
CA ALA A 152 -14.61 9.25 3.14
C ALA A 152 -15.56 10.13 3.95
N ILE A 153 -15.18 10.44 5.20
CA ILE A 153 -15.95 11.34 6.07
C ILE A 153 -15.89 12.74 5.49
N VAL A 154 -17.05 13.26 5.09
CA VAL A 154 -17.21 14.63 4.58
C VAL A 154 -17.81 15.46 5.70
N SER A 155 -17.17 16.59 6.05
CA SER A 155 -17.77 17.56 6.96
C SER A 155 -18.98 18.21 6.28
N ASP A 156 -20.11 18.31 6.98
CA ASP A 156 -21.36 18.93 6.49
C ASP A 156 -21.31 20.47 6.49
N ASP A 157 -20.13 21.08 6.49
CA ASP A 157 -19.94 22.54 6.58
C ASP A 157 -20.28 23.32 5.28
N ASP A 158 -21.10 22.74 4.38
CA ASP A 158 -21.66 23.40 3.21
C ASP A 158 -23.21 23.40 3.26
N LYS A 159 -23.76 24.23 4.16
CA LYS A 159 -25.11 24.79 4.02
C LYS A 159 -25.05 26.26 3.73
#